data_e5dfd47507963138f1333aa304932295
#
_entry.id   e5dfd47507963138f1333aa304932295
#
_cell.length_a   1.000
_cell.length_b   1.000
_cell.length_c   1.000
_cell.angle_alpha   90.00
_cell.angle_beta   90.00
_cell.angle_gamma   90.00
#
_symmetry.space_group_name_H-M   'P 1'
#
loop_
_entity.id
_entity.type
_entity.pdbx_description
1 polymer ?
#
loop_
_entity_poly.entity_id
_entity_poly.type
_entity_poly.pdbx_seq_one_letter_code
_entity_poly.pdbx_strand_id
1 'polypeptide(L)'
;MSDRTEAFQIDSLNVYNGGVIGLAHCPGRCGLDAQGHLWRRSMDKDVATIHNWGAAAVVSLVTLSELNHLGAGSLSSALSARNIVWYHCPINDGQAPDFRFEAMWSKIETKLLRLLCEQRRVLLHCAAGLGRTGTVAARLLIASGVPAPQALARVRAVRPGTVETAVQERYLLALCDA
;
A
#
# COMPACT_ATOMS: atom_id res chain seq x y z
N MET A 1 -21.03 5.34 -18.16
CA MET A 1 -20.33 4.50 -17.18
C MET A 1 -18.93 4.27 -17.71
N SER A 2 -17.92 4.92 -17.16
CA SER A 2 -16.55 4.69 -17.61
C SER A 2 -16.05 3.39 -16.98
N ASP A 3 -15.74 2.41 -17.82
CA ASP A 3 -15.14 1.15 -17.44
C ASP A 3 -13.65 1.42 -17.14
N ARG A 4 -13.22 1.30 -15.88
CA ARG A 4 -11.80 1.51 -15.52
C ARG A 4 -11.00 0.24 -15.83
N THR A 5 -10.72 0.04 -17.10
CA THR A 5 -9.85 -1.02 -17.64
C THR A 5 -8.41 -0.55 -17.88
N GLU A 6 -8.05 0.63 -17.34
CA GLU A 6 -6.69 1.17 -17.46
C GLU A 6 -5.64 0.20 -16.92
N ALA A 7 -4.41 0.28 -17.41
CA ALA A 7 -3.28 -0.52 -16.92
C ALA A 7 -3.13 -0.37 -15.40
N PHE A 8 -2.69 -1.43 -14.71
CA PHE A 8 -2.43 -1.37 -13.27
C PHE A 8 -1.30 -0.39 -13.00
N GLN A 9 -1.62 0.71 -12.35
CA GLN A 9 -0.67 1.78 -12.08
C GLN A 9 -0.02 1.60 -10.72
N ILE A 10 1.32 1.68 -10.69
CA ILE A 10 2.14 1.69 -9.49
C ILE A 10 2.90 3.00 -9.45
N ASP A 11 2.56 3.89 -8.53
CA ASP A 11 3.30 5.12 -8.30
C ASP A 11 4.51 4.81 -7.43
N SER A 12 5.71 5.17 -7.90
CA SER A 12 6.98 4.78 -7.30
C SER A 12 7.56 5.89 -6.44
N LEU A 13 7.76 5.62 -5.16
CA LEU A 13 8.37 6.51 -4.17
C LEU A 13 9.77 6.00 -3.83
N ASN A 14 10.78 6.72 -4.24
CA ASN A 14 12.18 6.34 -3.97
C ASN A 14 12.55 6.55 -2.50
N VAL A 15 13.30 5.62 -1.92
CA VAL A 15 13.92 5.72 -0.60
C VAL A 15 15.42 6.01 -0.76
N TYR A 16 16.06 6.63 0.23
CA TYR A 16 17.43 7.15 0.13
C TYR A 16 18.47 6.16 -0.41
N ASN A 17 18.35 4.87 -0.12
CA ASN A 17 19.34 3.86 -0.53
C ASN A 17 18.99 3.16 -1.85
N GLY A 18 18.08 3.71 -2.65
CA GLY A 18 17.69 3.14 -3.94
C GLY A 18 16.58 2.10 -3.87
N GLY A 19 16.06 1.81 -2.67
CA GLY A 19 14.82 1.03 -2.51
C GLY A 19 13.61 1.82 -3.00
N VAL A 20 12.53 1.13 -3.34
CA VAL A 20 11.33 1.76 -3.89
C VAL A 20 10.08 1.26 -3.18
N ILE A 21 9.25 2.19 -2.72
CA ILE A 21 7.91 1.90 -2.23
C ILE A 21 6.93 2.16 -3.36
N GLY A 22 6.17 1.16 -3.77
CA GLY A 22 5.08 1.28 -4.73
C GLY A 22 3.76 1.57 -4.03
N LEU A 23 2.99 2.50 -4.55
CA LEU A 23 1.63 2.82 -4.08
C LEU A 23 0.63 2.44 -5.17
N ALA A 24 -0.35 1.62 -4.83
CA ALA A 24 -1.36 1.17 -5.78
C ALA A 24 -2.74 0.99 -5.13
N HIS A 25 -3.79 0.97 -5.95
CA HIS A 25 -5.10 0.46 -5.54
C HIS A 25 -5.08 -1.06 -5.42
N CYS A 26 -6.17 -1.66 -4.93
CA CYS A 26 -6.26 -3.11 -4.74
C CYS A 26 -6.10 -3.86 -6.08
N PRO A 27 -5.13 -4.79 -6.20
CA PRO A 27 -4.99 -5.64 -7.37
C PRO A 27 -6.21 -6.55 -7.55
N GLY A 28 -6.63 -6.77 -8.79
CA GLY A 28 -7.78 -7.63 -9.11
C GLY A 28 -9.13 -7.06 -8.68
N ARG A 29 -9.20 -5.77 -8.33
CA ARG A 29 -10.43 -5.13 -7.84
C ARG A 29 -11.58 -5.26 -8.82
N CYS A 30 -12.73 -5.74 -8.35
CA CYS A 30 -13.99 -5.88 -9.07
C CYS A 30 -15.15 -5.24 -8.29
N GLY A 31 -16.26 -4.97 -8.98
CA GLY A 31 -17.47 -4.42 -8.37
C GLY A 31 -17.55 -2.90 -8.41
N LEU A 32 -18.60 -2.35 -7.81
CA LEU A 32 -18.83 -0.90 -7.75
C LEU A 32 -18.07 -0.28 -6.59
N ASP A 33 -17.46 0.90 -6.83
CA ASP A 33 -16.95 1.71 -5.74
C ASP A 33 -18.04 2.64 -5.15
N ALA A 34 -17.70 3.35 -4.07
CA ALA A 34 -18.61 4.27 -3.40
C ALA A 34 -19.09 5.43 -4.31
N GLN A 35 -18.37 5.71 -5.41
CA GLN A 35 -18.71 6.72 -6.39
C GLN A 35 -19.51 6.14 -7.57
N GLY A 36 -19.85 4.84 -7.53
CA GLY A 36 -20.60 4.16 -8.59
C GLY A 36 -19.77 3.78 -9.83
N HIS A 37 -18.45 3.84 -9.78
CA HIS A 37 -17.61 3.37 -10.87
C HIS A 37 -17.49 1.84 -10.83
N LEU A 38 -17.66 1.21 -11.98
CA LEU A 38 -17.51 -0.24 -12.11
C LEU A 38 -16.03 -0.61 -12.34
N TRP A 39 -15.51 -1.45 -11.46
CA TRP A 39 -14.17 -2.04 -11.57
C TRP A 39 -14.28 -3.46 -12.11
N ARG A 40 -13.43 -3.80 -13.07
CA ARG A 40 -13.35 -5.15 -13.69
C ARG A 40 -11.88 -5.46 -13.97
N ARG A 41 -11.08 -5.56 -12.93
CA ARG A 41 -9.66 -5.84 -13.07
C ARG A 41 -9.39 -7.34 -13.10
N SER A 42 -8.37 -7.74 -13.86
CA SER A 42 -7.87 -9.10 -13.87
C SER A 42 -6.77 -9.27 -12.83
N MET A 43 -6.97 -10.16 -11.86
CA MET A 43 -5.97 -10.50 -10.85
C MET A 43 -4.64 -10.92 -11.49
N ASP A 44 -4.68 -11.79 -12.49
CA ASP A 44 -3.47 -12.29 -13.16
C ASP A 44 -2.68 -11.18 -13.86
N LYS A 45 -3.38 -10.25 -14.54
CA LYS A 45 -2.73 -9.11 -15.23
C LYS A 45 -2.11 -8.15 -14.23
N ASP A 46 -2.83 -7.85 -13.15
CA ASP A 46 -2.34 -6.93 -12.12
C ASP A 46 -1.14 -7.53 -11.39
N VAL A 47 -1.20 -8.80 -11.00
CA VAL A 47 -0.07 -9.47 -10.33
C VAL A 47 1.11 -9.69 -11.29
N ALA A 48 0.86 -9.89 -12.59
CA ALA A 48 1.92 -9.89 -13.60
C ALA A 48 2.62 -8.52 -13.68
N THR A 49 1.85 -7.42 -13.63
CA THR A 49 2.42 -6.06 -13.59
C THR A 49 3.25 -5.84 -12.32
N ILE A 50 2.78 -6.28 -11.17
CA ILE A 50 3.51 -6.21 -9.89
C ILE A 50 4.82 -7.00 -9.95
N HIS A 51 4.78 -8.20 -10.51
CA HIS A 51 5.96 -9.04 -10.72
C HIS A 51 6.97 -8.38 -11.65
N ASN A 52 6.52 -7.87 -12.80
CA ASN A 52 7.37 -7.20 -13.79
C ASN A 52 7.93 -5.86 -13.25
N TRP A 53 7.20 -5.19 -12.35
CA TRP A 53 7.71 -4.04 -11.61
C TRP A 53 8.85 -4.44 -10.64
N GLY A 54 9.00 -5.73 -10.33
CA GLY A 54 10.06 -6.27 -9.50
C GLY A 54 9.76 -6.23 -8.01
N ALA A 55 8.50 -6.33 -7.61
CA ALA A 55 8.12 -6.38 -6.20
C ALA A 55 8.74 -7.59 -5.49
N ALA A 56 9.45 -7.36 -4.40
CA ALA A 56 9.90 -8.39 -3.48
C ALA A 56 8.81 -8.76 -2.47
N ALA A 57 8.01 -7.79 -2.08
CA ALA A 57 6.90 -7.97 -1.16
C ALA A 57 5.72 -7.06 -1.52
N VAL A 58 4.52 -7.52 -1.16
CA VAL A 58 3.26 -6.76 -1.23
C VAL A 58 2.64 -6.72 0.17
N VAL A 59 2.23 -5.54 0.61
CA VAL A 59 1.51 -5.34 1.88
C VAL A 59 0.07 -4.93 1.58
N SER A 60 -0.87 -5.74 2.01
CA SER A 60 -2.31 -5.46 1.92
C SER A 60 -2.79 -4.79 3.20
N LEU A 61 -3.38 -3.60 3.07
CA LEU A 61 -3.86 -2.76 4.18
C LEU A 61 -5.38 -2.79 4.35
N VAL A 62 -6.07 -3.52 3.51
CA VAL A 62 -7.51 -3.77 3.61
C VAL A 62 -7.80 -4.96 4.50
N THR A 63 -8.97 -5.03 5.11
CA THR A 63 -9.42 -6.20 5.88
C THR A 63 -9.70 -7.40 4.96
N LEU A 64 -9.77 -8.61 5.51
CA LEU A 64 -10.14 -9.81 4.74
C LEU A 64 -11.56 -9.68 4.14
N SER A 65 -12.49 -9.08 4.88
CA SER A 65 -13.83 -8.79 4.38
C SER A 65 -13.79 -7.85 3.17
N GLU A 66 -12.99 -6.79 3.23
CA GLU A 66 -12.80 -5.89 2.07
C GLU A 66 -12.15 -6.61 0.88
N LEU A 67 -11.12 -7.46 1.10
CA LEU A 67 -10.51 -8.24 0.01
C LEU A 67 -11.55 -9.09 -0.72
N ASN A 68 -12.42 -9.77 0.03
CA ASN A 68 -13.48 -10.58 -0.56
C ASN A 68 -14.51 -9.71 -1.29
N HIS A 69 -14.92 -8.60 -0.70
CA HIS A 69 -15.88 -7.66 -1.30
C HIS A 69 -15.33 -7.01 -2.58
N LEU A 70 -14.03 -6.74 -2.61
CA LEU A 70 -13.34 -6.21 -3.78
C LEU A 70 -13.02 -7.28 -4.85
N GLY A 71 -13.41 -8.55 -4.64
CA GLY A 71 -13.10 -9.65 -5.55
C GLY A 71 -11.62 -10.07 -5.54
N ALA A 72 -10.85 -9.62 -4.56
CA ALA A 72 -9.40 -9.82 -4.46
C ALA A 72 -9.00 -10.94 -3.48
N GLY A 73 -9.92 -11.84 -3.10
CA GLY A 73 -9.65 -12.92 -2.14
C GLY A 73 -8.55 -13.89 -2.55
N SER A 74 -8.25 -14.01 -3.85
CA SER A 74 -7.18 -14.87 -4.37
C SER A 74 -5.80 -14.18 -4.45
N LEU A 75 -5.66 -12.94 -3.97
CA LEU A 75 -4.43 -12.15 -4.11
C LEU A 75 -3.21 -12.86 -3.51
N SER A 76 -3.32 -13.42 -2.31
CA SER A 76 -2.20 -14.08 -1.64
C SER A 76 -1.67 -15.28 -2.44
N SER A 77 -2.55 -16.11 -2.97
CA SER A 77 -2.16 -17.26 -3.81
C SER A 77 -1.57 -16.84 -5.15
N ALA A 78 -2.11 -15.79 -5.76
CA ALA A 78 -1.60 -15.25 -7.03
C ALA A 78 -0.19 -14.63 -6.87
N LEU A 79 0.10 -13.97 -5.75
CA LEU A 79 1.43 -13.44 -5.41
C LEU A 79 2.42 -14.56 -5.11
N SER A 80 2.00 -15.56 -4.30
CA SER A 80 2.81 -16.71 -3.96
C SER A 80 3.25 -17.50 -5.19
N ALA A 81 2.36 -17.69 -6.18
CA ALA A 81 2.67 -18.35 -7.46
C ALA A 81 3.78 -17.63 -8.26
N ARG A 82 4.11 -16.38 -7.92
CA ARG A 82 5.19 -15.59 -8.55
C ARG A 82 6.35 -15.30 -7.59
N ASN A 83 6.45 -16.03 -6.48
CA ASN A 83 7.49 -15.86 -5.46
C ASN A 83 7.53 -14.44 -4.86
N ILE A 84 6.40 -13.76 -4.77
CA ILE A 84 6.26 -12.46 -4.13
C ILE A 84 5.75 -12.68 -2.70
N VAL A 85 6.46 -12.15 -1.71
CA VAL A 85 6.05 -12.27 -0.31
C VAL A 85 4.81 -11.41 -0.07
N TRP A 86 3.81 -11.96 0.59
CA TRP A 86 2.59 -11.24 0.97
C TRP A 86 2.53 -11.01 2.47
N TYR A 87 2.29 -9.77 2.86
CA TYR A 87 2.01 -9.38 4.23
C TYR A 87 0.60 -8.78 4.31
N HIS A 88 -0.14 -9.17 5.34
CA HIS A 88 -1.48 -8.66 5.59
C HIS A 88 -1.52 -7.89 6.91
N CYS A 89 -1.63 -6.58 6.84
CA CYS A 89 -1.65 -5.64 7.97
C CYS A 89 -2.84 -4.70 7.83
N PRO A 90 -4.06 -5.15 8.15
CA PRO A 90 -5.27 -4.39 7.90
C PRO A 90 -5.37 -3.15 8.78
N ILE A 91 -5.87 -2.07 8.19
CA ILE A 91 -6.31 -0.84 8.83
C ILE A 91 -7.76 -0.62 8.40
N ASN A 92 -8.64 -0.25 9.33
CA ASN A 92 -10.02 0.10 8.99
C ASN A 92 -10.05 1.32 8.07
N ASP A 93 -11.00 1.34 7.13
CA ASP A 93 -11.06 2.40 6.14
C ASP A 93 -11.24 3.79 6.78
N GLY A 94 -10.51 4.77 6.26
CA GLY A 94 -10.46 6.13 6.80
C GLY A 94 -9.78 6.29 8.16
N GLN A 95 -9.37 5.21 8.83
CA GLN A 95 -8.74 5.25 10.15
C GLN A 95 -7.20 5.26 10.05
N ALA A 96 -6.58 5.70 11.15
CA ALA A 96 -5.15 5.52 11.37
C ALA A 96 -4.86 4.06 11.83
N PRO A 97 -3.59 3.61 11.73
CA PRO A 97 -3.14 2.38 12.37
C PRO A 97 -3.52 2.31 13.85
N ASP A 98 -4.09 1.19 14.27
CA ASP A 98 -4.48 0.91 15.65
C ASP A 98 -3.49 -0.07 16.32
N PHE A 99 -3.75 -0.42 17.59
CA PHE A 99 -2.89 -1.34 18.34
C PHE A 99 -2.76 -2.74 17.69
N ARG A 100 -3.77 -3.19 16.93
CA ARG A 100 -3.74 -4.48 16.22
C ARG A 100 -2.81 -4.41 15.02
N PHE A 101 -2.89 -3.32 14.29
CA PHE A 101 -1.93 -3.03 13.22
C PHE A 101 -0.51 -2.98 13.78
N GLU A 102 -0.27 -2.24 14.87
CA GLU A 102 1.05 -2.11 15.50
C GLU A 102 1.64 -3.47 15.91
N ALA A 103 0.83 -4.34 16.50
CA ALA A 103 1.25 -5.68 16.89
C ALA A 103 1.67 -6.57 15.71
N MET A 104 1.08 -6.39 14.54
CA MET A 104 1.48 -7.10 13.31
C MET A 104 2.64 -6.39 12.62
N TRP A 105 2.60 -5.07 12.56
CA TRP A 105 3.58 -4.24 11.90
C TRP A 105 4.97 -4.40 12.52
N SER A 106 5.08 -4.41 13.83
CA SER A 106 6.35 -4.63 14.55
C SER A 106 7.10 -5.90 14.12
N LYS A 107 6.39 -6.92 13.62
CA LYS A 107 6.98 -8.19 13.14
C LYS A 107 7.53 -8.12 11.72
N ILE A 108 7.09 -7.15 10.94
CA ILE A 108 7.43 -7.06 9.52
C ILE A 108 8.17 -5.78 9.15
N GLU A 109 8.06 -4.70 9.93
CA GLU A 109 8.68 -3.40 9.63
C GLU A 109 10.18 -3.52 9.35
N THR A 110 10.92 -4.19 10.24
CA THR A 110 12.36 -4.41 10.06
C THR A 110 12.67 -5.20 8.78
N LYS A 111 11.82 -6.16 8.40
CA LYS A 111 11.99 -6.92 7.16
C LYS A 111 11.76 -6.05 5.92
N LEU A 112 10.75 -5.18 5.96
CA LEU A 112 10.46 -4.25 4.87
C LEU A 112 11.56 -3.20 4.72
N LEU A 113 12.03 -2.62 5.84
CA LEU A 113 13.15 -1.69 5.85
C LEU A 113 14.42 -2.33 5.31
N ARG A 114 14.70 -3.58 5.67
CA ARG A 114 15.83 -4.34 5.13
C ARG A 114 15.71 -4.51 3.62
N LEU A 115 14.55 -4.92 3.09
CA LEU A 115 14.33 -5.02 1.65
C LEU A 115 14.61 -3.68 0.95
N LEU A 116 14.13 -2.58 1.52
CA LEU A 116 14.37 -1.24 0.97
C LEU A 116 15.85 -0.85 1.01
N CYS A 117 16.57 -1.18 2.10
CA CYS A 117 18.02 -0.98 2.17
C CYS A 117 18.80 -1.84 1.16
N GLU A 118 18.30 -3.02 0.83
CA GLU A 118 18.83 -3.90 -0.23
C GLU A 118 18.39 -3.48 -1.64
N GLN A 119 17.90 -2.25 -1.81
CA GLN A 119 17.41 -1.68 -3.08
C GLN A 119 16.26 -2.48 -3.73
N ARG A 120 15.53 -3.25 -2.91
CA ARG A 120 14.37 -4.01 -3.36
C ARG A 120 13.12 -3.12 -3.37
N ARG A 121 12.06 -3.63 -4.00
CA ARG A 121 10.79 -2.92 -4.16
C ARG A 121 9.70 -3.54 -3.30
N VAL A 122 8.98 -2.70 -2.57
CA VAL A 122 7.86 -3.09 -1.71
C VAL A 122 6.61 -2.38 -2.20
N LEU A 123 5.56 -3.12 -2.52
CA LEU A 123 4.27 -2.54 -2.91
C LEU A 123 3.34 -2.46 -1.72
N LEU A 124 2.70 -1.30 -1.54
CA LEU A 124 1.64 -1.08 -0.58
C LEU A 124 0.32 -0.85 -1.33
N HIS A 125 -0.76 -1.44 -0.87
CA HIS A 125 -2.09 -1.16 -1.40
C HIS A 125 -3.16 -1.16 -0.32
N CYS A 126 -4.22 -0.40 -0.56
CA CYS A 126 -5.51 -0.52 0.11
C CYS A 126 -6.63 -0.69 -0.92
N ALA A 127 -7.83 -0.18 -0.71
CA ALA A 127 -8.88 -0.22 -1.72
C ALA A 127 -8.60 0.75 -2.88
N ALA A 128 -8.43 2.05 -2.59
CA ALA A 128 -8.16 3.10 -3.57
C ALA A 128 -6.66 3.42 -3.77
N GLY A 129 -5.81 2.97 -2.83
CA GLY A 129 -4.38 3.26 -2.85
C GLY A 129 -4.04 4.69 -2.39
N LEU A 130 -4.88 5.30 -1.56
CA LEU A 130 -4.73 6.69 -1.12
C LEU A 130 -4.50 6.79 0.39
N GLY A 131 -5.52 6.70 1.23
CA GLY A 131 -5.45 6.99 2.66
C GLY A 131 -4.50 6.07 3.42
N ARG A 132 -4.87 4.81 3.58
CA ARG A 132 -4.10 3.78 4.29
C ARG A 132 -2.74 3.53 3.62
N THR A 133 -2.72 3.48 2.30
CA THR A 133 -1.50 3.29 1.51
C THR A 133 -0.52 4.43 1.72
N GLY A 134 -0.98 5.68 1.61
CA GLY A 134 -0.15 6.86 1.85
C GLY A 134 0.37 6.94 3.29
N THR A 135 -0.48 6.59 4.26
CA THR A 135 -0.11 6.57 5.68
C THR A 135 1.04 5.60 5.96
N VAL A 136 0.94 4.36 5.46
CA VAL A 136 1.99 3.37 5.68
C VAL A 136 3.25 3.67 4.85
N ALA A 137 3.12 4.23 3.66
CA ALA A 137 4.27 4.69 2.87
C ALA A 137 5.05 5.80 3.58
N ALA A 138 4.34 6.82 4.12
CA ALA A 138 4.95 7.89 4.92
C ALA A 138 5.60 7.33 6.20
N ARG A 139 4.95 6.39 6.89
CA ARG A 139 5.53 5.71 8.06
C ARG A 139 6.85 5.01 7.73
N LEU A 140 6.95 4.29 6.62
CA LEU A 140 8.22 3.66 6.19
C LEU A 140 9.31 4.70 5.90
N LEU A 141 8.96 5.85 5.32
CA LEU A 141 9.91 6.95 5.16
C LEU A 141 10.38 7.50 6.50
N ILE A 142 9.47 7.70 7.46
CA ILE A 142 9.80 8.17 8.83
C ILE A 142 10.73 7.17 9.52
N ALA A 143 10.42 5.88 9.48
CA ALA A 143 11.26 4.82 10.00
C ALA A 143 12.64 4.74 9.31
N SER A 144 12.75 5.27 8.08
CA SER A 144 14.01 5.42 7.35
C SER A 144 14.74 6.74 7.64
N GLY A 145 14.29 7.52 8.62
CA GLY A 145 14.93 8.78 9.06
C GLY A 145 14.43 10.05 8.36
N VAL A 146 13.34 9.97 7.58
CA VAL A 146 12.74 11.17 6.95
C VAL A 146 11.80 11.84 7.96
N PRO A 147 11.94 13.16 8.24
CA PRO A 147 11.00 13.87 9.10
C PRO A 147 9.55 13.77 8.61
N ALA A 148 8.57 13.62 9.51
CA ALA A 148 7.17 13.37 9.15
C ALA A 148 6.56 14.40 8.18
N PRO A 149 6.78 15.72 8.32
CA PRO A 149 6.28 16.69 7.35
C PRO A 149 6.85 16.48 5.94
N GLN A 150 8.13 16.09 5.85
CA GLN A 150 8.77 15.80 4.57
C GLN A 150 8.27 14.46 3.99
N ALA A 151 8.07 13.45 4.82
CA ALA A 151 7.50 12.18 4.40
C ALA A 151 6.10 12.36 3.80
N LEU A 152 5.23 13.13 4.46
CA LEU A 152 3.91 13.52 3.98
C LEU A 152 3.98 14.25 2.63
N ALA A 153 4.85 15.26 2.51
CA ALA A 153 5.01 16.02 1.27
C ALA A 153 5.45 15.12 0.11
N ARG A 154 6.41 14.20 0.36
CA ARG A 154 6.94 13.28 -0.65
C ARG A 154 5.88 12.28 -1.13
N VAL A 155 5.10 11.70 -0.22
CA VAL A 155 4.03 10.75 -0.57
C VAL A 155 2.95 11.46 -1.40
N ARG A 156 2.53 12.66 -1.00
CA ARG A 156 1.54 13.48 -1.71
C ARG A 156 2.03 13.95 -3.08
N ALA A 157 3.33 14.21 -3.23
CA ALA A 157 3.92 14.58 -4.53
C ALA A 157 3.89 13.42 -5.53
N VAL A 158 4.13 12.18 -5.07
CA VAL A 158 4.11 10.98 -5.92
C VAL A 158 2.68 10.54 -6.25
N ARG A 159 1.78 10.61 -5.27
CA ARG A 159 0.38 10.23 -5.44
C ARG A 159 -0.53 11.24 -4.75
N PRO A 160 -1.04 12.26 -5.49
CA PRO A 160 -1.92 13.29 -4.94
C PRO A 160 -3.17 12.68 -4.27
N GLY A 161 -3.61 13.28 -3.17
CA GLY A 161 -4.75 12.81 -2.39
C GLY A 161 -4.41 11.72 -1.35
N THR A 162 -3.15 11.31 -1.22
CA THR A 162 -2.74 10.36 -0.17
C THR A 162 -2.76 10.98 1.22
N VAL A 163 -2.95 10.12 2.23
CA VAL A 163 -3.21 10.51 3.62
C VAL A 163 -4.48 11.36 3.68
N GLU A 164 -5.63 10.67 3.52
CA GLU A 164 -6.93 11.29 3.24
C GLU A 164 -7.58 11.95 4.45
N THR A 165 -7.25 11.50 5.67
CA THR A 165 -7.95 11.93 6.87
C THR A 165 -7.03 12.60 7.88
N ALA A 166 -7.60 13.51 8.67
CA ALA A 166 -6.88 14.19 9.74
C ALA A 166 -6.35 13.23 10.82
N VAL A 167 -7.02 12.08 11.03
CA VAL A 167 -6.54 11.08 12.00
C VAL A 167 -5.30 10.35 11.49
N GLN A 168 -5.22 10.10 10.19
CA GLN A 168 -4.04 9.53 9.54
C GLN A 168 -2.85 10.50 9.60
N GLU A 169 -3.08 11.77 9.33
CA GLU A 169 -2.04 12.80 9.38
C GLU A 169 -1.52 13.00 10.81
N ARG A 170 -2.41 13.14 11.81
CA ARG A 170 -2.00 13.22 13.23
C ARG A 170 -1.21 12.02 13.70
N TYR A 171 -1.60 10.80 13.27
CA TYR A 171 -0.84 9.59 13.58
C TYR A 171 0.61 9.69 13.11
N LEU A 172 0.84 10.16 11.86
CA LEU A 172 2.19 10.29 11.30
C LEU A 172 3.02 11.35 12.01
N LEU A 173 2.40 12.48 12.34
CA LEU A 173 3.09 13.56 13.06
C LEU A 173 3.50 13.14 14.48
N ALA A 174 2.70 12.33 15.15
CA ALA A 174 3.00 11.82 16.49
C ALA A 174 4.16 10.78 16.51
N LEU A 175 4.51 10.16 15.37
CA LEU A 175 5.65 9.23 15.30
C LEU A 175 7.02 9.92 15.48
N CYS A 176 7.09 11.24 15.37
CA CYS A 176 8.33 11.99 15.54
C CYS A 176 8.67 12.31 17.00
N ASP A 177 7.69 12.16 17.89
CA ASP A 177 7.81 12.52 19.31
C ASP A 177 8.12 11.28 20.18
N ALA A 178 8.28 10.11 19.57
CA ALA A 178 8.58 8.84 20.23
C ALA A 178 10.01 8.37 19.93
#